data_4d968192321b4ccd5552210dea7446a8
#
_entry.id   4d968192321b4ccd5552210dea7446a8
#
_cell.length_a   1.000
_cell.length_b   1.000
_cell.length_c   1.000
_cell.angle_alpha   90.00
_cell.angle_beta   90.00
_cell.angle_gamma   90.00
#
_symmetry.space_group_name_H-M   'P 1'
#
loop_
_entity.id
_entity.type
_entity.pdbx_description
1 polymer ?
#
loop_
_entity_poly.entity_id
_entity_poly.type
_entity_poly.pdbx_seq_one_letter_code
_entity_poly.pdbx_strand_id
1 'polypeptide(L)'
;MKFRLWWWPGSADLGSDIDREHPDWFILDRFGRKEKAGWDAYYLCPSYAPVRKATLEQVRRFIQNWGVDSFKLDGTYLNHAPLCYNSAHRHARPEESFEQWPDLLREIREESRRLRPGFRIELCPCGITPTFQLATTMGQPTDSDPRDSQVTYRTKFLKAMFGPRAPVLQEYAGSPEPPSSKYPRIELFPRALGTGQVPSTITRTLTDTHARWIALYNRHRPAEGEYLNLYDIRWESVEGHVIRKGTKLYHGFFTQQPDSDYSGTVQLRGLEQRRYRITDYVTDRVLADVAGPTVDLPASFHDALLLLAEPLPGEGQRREP
;
A
#
# COMPACT_ATOMS: atom_id res chain seq x y z
N MET A 1 9.50 -2.54 19.66
CA MET A 1 8.71 -1.62 18.81
C MET A 1 9.66 -1.03 17.78
N LYS A 2 9.22 -0.83 16.53
CA LYS A 2 10.01 -0.16 15.49
C LYS A 2 9.45 1.22 15.25
N PHE A 3 10.32 2.21 15.00
CA PHE A 3 9.95 3.59 14.80
C PHE A 3 10.00 3.95 13.31
N ARG A 4 8.87 4.39 12.76
CA ARG A 4 8.76 4.90 11.38
C ARG A 4 8.60 6.42 11.42
N LEU A 5 9.51 7.13 10.72
CA LEU A 5 9.42 8.58 10.57
C LEU A 5 8.63 8.92 9.30
N TRP A 6 7.58 9.73 9.46
CA TRP A 6 6.88 10.38 8.37
C TRP A 6 7.66 11.65 7.97
N TRP A 7 8.04 11.74 6.71
CA TRP A 7 8.92 12.79 6.23
C TRP A 7 8.85 12.92 4.70
N TRP A 8 9.12 14.13 4.20
CA TRP A 8 9.27 14.40 2.78
C TRP A 8 10.54 15.22 2.50
N PRO A 9 11.49 14.74 1.65
CA PRO A 9 12.75 15.42 1.36
C PRO A 9 12.67 16.49 0.27
N GLY A 10 11.54 16.60 -0.43
CA GLY A 10 11.40 17.37 -1.67
C GLY A 10 10.88 18.78 -1.51
N SER A 11 10.70 19.27 -0.29
CA SER A 11 10.23 20.64 -0.07
C SER A 11 10.72 21.22 1.25
N ALA A 12 10.66 22.53 1.36
CA ALA A 12 10.91 23.26 2.59
C ALA A 12 9.85 24.35 2.79
N ASP A 13 9.49 24.57 4.05
CA ASP A 13 8.48 25.57 4.42
C ASP A 13 9.01 26.98 4.26
N LEU A 14 8.11 27.91 3.95
CA LEU A 14 8.43 29.35 3.95
C LEU A 14 8.86 29.79 5.35
N GLY A 15 9.95 30.53 5.44
CA GLY A 15 10.53 31.00 6.70
C GLY A 15 11.30 29.93 7.49
N SER A 16 11.50 28.72 6.96
CA SER A 16 12.44 27.72 7.51
C SER A 16 13.89 28.18 7.38
N ASP A 17 14.81 27.50 8.07
CA ASP A 17 16.24 27.77 7.91
C ASP A 17 16.69 27.55 6.46
N ILE A 18 16.20 26.49 5.81
CA ILE A 18 16.46 26.23 4.39
C ILE A 18 16.00 27.40 3.51
N ASP A 19 14.83 27.95 3.79
CA ASP A 19 14.29 29.08 3.01
C ASP A 19 15.15 30.35 3.17
N ARG A 20 15.68 30.59 4.35
CA ARG A 20 16.49 31.77 4.65
C ARG A 20 17.95 31.65 4.21
N GLU A 21 18.53 30.47 4.42
CA GLU A 21 19.98 30.26 4.24
C GLU A 21 20.32 29.73 2.86
N HIS A 22 19.36 29.06 2.19
CA HIS A 22 19.57 28.38 0.92
C HIS A 22 18.49 28.71 -0.12
N PRO A 23 18.26 29.98 -0.45
CA PRO A 23 17.25 30.38 -1.43
C PRO A 23 17.54 29.83 -2.85
N ASP A 24 18.78 29.45 -3.10
CA ASP A 24 19.26 28.82 -4.35
C ASP A 24 18.81 27.36 -4.49
N TRP A 25 18.32 26.69 -3.43
CA TRP A 25 17.95 25.27 -3.48
C TRP A 25 16.59 25.01 -4.13
N PHE A 26 15.78 26.07 -4.25
CA PHE A 26 14.38 25.92 -4.70
C PHE A 26 14.25 25.80 -6.21
N ILE A 27 13.26 25.03 -6.63
CA ILE A 27 12.78 25.06 -8.02
C ILE A 27 12.13 26.42 -8.27
N LEU A 28 12.55 27.08 -9.34
CA LEU A 28 11.96 28.32 -9.81
C LEU A 28 11.18 28.11 -11.10
N ASP A 29 10.07 28.80 -11.25
CA ASP A 29 9.33 28.90 -12.50
C ASP A 29 10.09 29.80 -13.52
N ARG A 30 9.57 29.88 -14.74
CA ARG A 30 10.16 30.71 -15.81
C ARG A 30 10.21 32.20 -15.50
N PHE A 31 9.51 32.64 -14.45
CA PHE A 31 9.47 34.04 -14.01
C PHE A 31 10.34 34.28 -12.76
N GLY A 32 11.09 33.27 -12.32
CA GLY A 32 11.97 33.34 -11.15
C GLY A 32 11.27 33.21 -9.80
N ARG A 33 10.01 32.76 -9.76
CA ARG A 33 9.25 32.55 -8.52
C ARG A 33 9.42 31.11 -8.05
N LYS A 34 9.48 30.88 -6.73
CA LYS A 34 9.52 29.53 -6.14
C LYS A 34 8.25 28.76 -6.48
N GLU A 35 8.43 27.53 -6.94
CA GLU A 35 7.32 26.63 -7.23
C GLU A 35 6.74 26.04 -5.93
N LYS A 36 5.42 26.27 -5.75
CA LYS A 36 4.70 25.85 -4.54
C LYS A 36 4.45 24.36 -4.54
N ALA A 37 4.84 23.71 -3.45
CA ALA A 37 4.51 22.32 -3.12
C ALA A 37 3.21 22.27 -2.29
N GLY A 38 2.86 21.10 -1.76
CA GLY A 38 1.79 20.98 -0.76
C GLY A 38 2.19 21.55 0.60
N TRP A 39 1.19 21.74 1.46
CA TRP A 39 1.35 22.15 2.88
C TRP A 39 2.11 23.46 3.10
N ASP A 40 1.88 24.45 2.24
CA ASP A 40 2.54 25.76 2.28
C ASP A 40 4.08 25.73 2.15
N ALA A 41 4.62 24.65 1.60
CA ALA A 41 6.02 24.48 1.30
C ALA A 41 6.33 24.79 -0.17
N TYR A 42 7.62 24.88 -0.49
CA TYR A 42 8.15 25.07 -1.84
C TYR A 42 9.08 23.93 -2.23
N TYR A 43 9.07 23.56 -3.51
CA TYR A 43 9.87 22.46 -4.02
C TYR A 43 11.37 22.76 -3.97
N LEU A 44 12.13 21.81 -3.41
CA LEU A 44 13.58 21.73 -3.53
C LEU A 44 13.96 20.95 -4.80
N CYS A 45 15.05 21.33 -5.44
CA CYS A 45 15.45 20.68 -6.69
C CYS A 45 16.26 19.40 -6.44
N PRO A 46 15.76 18.20 -6.80
CA PRO A 46 16.41 16.93 -6.53
C PRO A 46 17.67 16.69 -7.38
N SER A 47 17.86 17.44 -8.46
CA SER A 47 19.05 17.37 -9.30
C SER A 47 20.16 18.33 -8.85
N TYR A 48 19.90 19.24 -7.91
CA TYR A 48 20.88 20.15 -7.38
C TYR A 48 21.75 19.48 -6.31
N ALA A 49 23.06 19.38 -6.56
CA ALA A 49 23.97 18.61 -5.70
C ALA A 49 23.95 19.01 -4.21
N PRO A 50 23.88 20.32 -3.82
CA PRO A 50 23.74 20.69 -2.42
C PRO A 50 22.49 20.15 -1.75
N VAL A 51 21.34 20.13 -2.44
CA VAL A 51 20.07 19.56 -1.93
C VAL A 51 20.24 18.06 -1.69
N ARG A 52 20.81 17.33 -2.65
CA ARG A 52 21.06 15.89 -2.52
C ARG A 52 21.94 15.58 -1.32
N LYS A 53 23.05 16.32 -1.18
CA LYS A 53 23.98 16.17 -0.07
C LYS A 53 23.28 16.39 1.29
N ALA A 54 22.56 17.49 1.44
CA ALA A 54 21.81 17.82 2.65
C ALA A 54 20.75 16.78 2.99
N THR A 55 20.03 16.28 1.97
CA THR A 55 19.05 15.22 2.13
C THR A 55 19.68 13.94 2.70
N LEU A 56 20.83 13.52 2.18
CA LEU A 56 21.53 12.33 2.68
C LEU A 56 22.13 12.54 4.09
N GLU A 57 22.58 13.73 4.40
CA GLU A 57 23.02 14.10 5.76
C GLU A 57 21.84 14.02 6.75
N GLN A 58 20.67 14.47 6.34
CA GLN A 58 19.45 14.36 7.14
C GLN A 58 19.03 12.89 7.35
N VAL A 59 19.13 12.04 6.33
CA VAL A 59 18.91 10.58 6.44
C VAL A 59 19.84 9.97 7.50
N ARG A 60 21.14 10.32 7.45
CA ARG A 60 22.13 9.85 8.45
C ARG A 60 21.74 10.27 9.86
N ARG A 61 21.39 11.55 10.04
CA ARG A 61 20.95 12.11 11.33
C ARG A 61 19.73 11.37 11.88
N PHE A 62 18.70 11.11 11.06
CA PHE A 62 17.51 10.41 11.49
C PHE A 62 17.80 8.96 11.92
N ILE A 63 18.65 8.26 11.19
CA ILE A 63 18.94 6.85 11.48
C ILE A 63 19.91 6.70 12.65
N GLN A 64 21.00 7.49 12.66
CA GLN A 64 22.07 7.35 13.65
C GLN A 64 21.75 8.03 14.99
N ASN A 65 21.16 9.24 14.94
CA ASN A 65 20.93 10.02 16.15
C ASN A 65 19.54 9.77 16.75
N TRP A 66 18.50 9.54 15.90
CA TRP A 66 17.14 9.35 16.37
C TRP A 66 16.70 7.89 16.39
N GLY A 67 17.50 6.99 15.86
CA GLY A 67 17.20 5.56 15.86
C GLY A 67 16.04 5.15 14.95
N VAL A 68 15.75 5.92 13.90
CA VAL A 68 14.66 5.62 12.97
C VAL A 68 14.87 4.29 12.28
N ASP A 69 13.82 3.45 12.21
CA ASP A 69 13.83 2.11 11.63
C ASP A 69 13.30 2.05 10.19
N SER A 70 12.51 3.04 9.79
CA SER A 70 11.89 3.11 8.46
C SER A 70 11.41 4.53 8.16
N PHE A 71 11.22 4.84 6.88
CA PHE A 71 10.57 6.07 6.45
C PHE A 71 9.20 5.80 5.84
N LYS A 72 8.28 6.73 6.07
CA LYS A 72 7.14 6.99 5.18
C LYS A 72 7.43 8.35 4.51
N LEU A 73 7.70 8.31 3.21
CA LEU A 73 7.88 9.51 2.40
C LEU A 73 6.52 9.89 1.80
N ASP A 74 6.03 11.03 2.21
CA ASP A 74 4.70 11.51 1.84
C ASP A 74 4.79 12.85 1.12
N GLY A 75 3.75 13.20 0.35
CA GLY A 75 3.78 14.42 -0.47
C GLY A 75 4.48 14.22 -1.80
N THR A 76 4.61 12.99 -2.23
CA THR A 76 5.23 12.65 -3.51
C THR A 76 4.35 13.05 -4.68
N TYR A 77 4.15 14.32 -4.89
CA TYR A 77 3.51 14.83 -6.13
C TYR A 77 4.37 14.56 -7.35
N LEU A 78 4.86 13.31 -7.46
CA LEU A 78 5.78 12.90 -8.50
C LEU A 78 5.20 13.01 -9.91
N ASN A 79 3.87 13.05 -9.99
CA ASN A 79 3.19 13.34 -11.25
C ASN A 79 3.06 14.85 -11.53
N HIS A 80 3.52 15.69 -10.61
CA HIS A 80 3.42 17.14 -10.69
C HIS A 80 4.71 17.85 -10.31
N ALA A 81 5.85 17.15 -10.33
CA ALA A 81 7.12 17.83 -10.09
C ALA A 81 7.32 18.91 -11.13
N PRO A 82 7.51 20.17 -10.70
CA PRO A 82 7.60 21.27 -11.62
C PRO A 82 8.91 21.28 -12.39
N LEU A 83 8.91 21.93 -13.54
CA LEU A 83 10.11 22.21 -14.32
C LEU A 83 10.98 23.23 -13.57
N CYS A 84 12.29 23.03 -13.55
CA CYS A 84 13.19 23.93 -12.86
C CYS A 84 13.91 24.90 -13.81
N TYR A 85 13.59 26.18 -13.69
CA TYR A 85 14.25 27.25 -14.43
C TYR A 85 15.28 28.03 -13.58
N ASN A 86 15.69 27.49 -12.44
CA ASN A 86 16.69 28.11 -11.59
C ASN A 86 18.07 28.04 -12.24
N SER A 87 18.61 29.18 -12.69
CA SER A 87 19.89 29.26 -13.38
C SER A 87 21.10 28.81 -12.53
N ALA A 88 20.96 28.81 -11.19
CA ALA A 88 22.00 28.32 -10.28
C ALA A 88 22.21 26.80 -10.39
N HIS A 89 21.22 26.05 -10.87
CA HIS A 89 21.27 24.59 -10.93
C HIS A 89 22.00 24.05 -12.18
N ARG A 90 22.18 24.87 -13.21
CA ARG A 90 22.88 24.52 -14.44
C ARG A 90 22.30 23.29 -15.15
N HIS A 91 20.97 23.12 -15.10
CA HIS A 91 20.30 22.06 -15.85
C HIS A 91 20.54 22.21 -17.34
N ALA A 92 20.75 21.12 -18.08
CA ALA A 92 20.75 21.15 -19.52
C ALA A 92 19.34 21.43 -20.06
N ARG A 93 18.33 21.02 -19.28
CA ARG A 93 16.89 21.27 -19.57
C ARG A 93 16.07 21.27 -18.26
N PRO A 94 14.96 22.02 -18.23
CA PRO A 94 14.18 22.20 -17.00
C PRO A 94 13.58 20.89 -16.41
N GLU A 95 13.38 19.88 -17.25
CA GLU A 95 12.82 18.57 -16.90
C GLU A 95 13.74 17.75 -15.98
N GLU A 96 15.02 18.05 -15.92
CA GLU A 96 15.97 17.32 -15.06
C GLU A 96 15.56 17.33 -13.60
N SER A 97 14.87 18.34 -13.12
CA SER A 97 14.32 18.38 -11.78
C SER A 97 13.37 17.21 -11.52
N PHE A 98 12.55 16.84 -12.46
CA PHE A 98 11.64 15.71 -12.36
C PHE A 98 12.34 14.37 -12.56
N GLU A 99 13.18 14.27 -13.57
CA GLU A 99 13.86 13.04 -13.97
C GLU A 99 14.83 12.50 -12.90
N GLN A 100 15.34 13.38 -12.04
CA GLN A 100 16.29 13.02 -10.99
C GLN A 100 15.62 12.57 -9.67
N TRP A 101 14.30 12.65 -9.54
CA TRP A 101 13.62 12.15 -8.35
C TRP A 101 13.86 10.68 -8.07
N PRO A 102 13.70 9.76 -9.04
CA PRO A 102 13.97 8.34 -8.81
C PRO A 102 15.40 8.08 -8.34
N ASP A 103 16.36 8.84 -8.83
CA ASP A 103 17.76 8.71 -8.44
C ASP A 103 18.00 9.16 -7.00
N LEU A 104 17.45 10.31 -6.59
CA LEU A 104 17.54 10.76 -5.20
C LEU A 104 16.88 9.77 -4.24
N LEU A 105 15.70 9.24 -4.59
CA LEU A 105 15.03 8.24 -3.76
C LEU A 105 15.83 6.93 -3.67
N ARG A 106 16.50 6.54 -4.75
CA ARG A 106 17.42 5.40 -4.74
C ARG A 106 18.59 5.64 -3.80
N GLU A 107 19.23 6.81 -3.83
CA GLU A 107 20.31 7.19 -2.91
C GLU A 107 19.86 7.18 -1.46
N ILE A 108 18.67 7.72 -1.16
CA ILE A 108 18.07 7.66 0.18
C ILE A 108 17.93 6.20 0.63
N ARG A 109 17.42 5.33 -0.25
CA ARG A 109 17.27 3.90 0.06
C ARG A 109 18.60 3.21 0.31
N GLU A 110 19.56 3.43 -0.55
CA GLU A 110 20.89 2.81 -0.47
C GLU A 110 21.61 3.25 0.81
N GLU A 111 21.61 4.54 1.10
CA GLU A 111 22.22 5.10 2.32
C GLU A 111 21.49 4.58 3.58
N SER A 112 20.16 4.54 3.57
CA SER A 112 19.39 4.01 4.70
C SER A 112 19.71 2.54 4.97
N ARG A 113 19.84 1.72 3.92
CA ARG A 113 20.15 0.29 4.06
C ARG A 113 21.60 0.03 4.43
N ARG A 114 22.51 0.90 3.99
CA ARG A 114 23.92 0.85 4.40
C ARG A 114 24.05 1.09 5.91
N LEU A 115 23.29 2.02 6.46
CA LEU A 115 23.30 2.35 7.89
C LEU A 115 22.52 1.33 8.73
N ARG A 116 21.44 0.79 8.19
CA ARG A 116 20.57 -0.17 8.88
C ARG A 116 20.06 -1.22 7.90
N PRO A 117 20.66 -2.42 7.85
CA PRO A 117 20.16 -3.53 7.04
C PRO A 117 18.70 -3.82 7.36
N GLY A 118 17.87 -4.01 6.33
CA GLY A 118 16.42 -4.21 6.49
C GLY A 118 15.59 -2.93 6.63
N PHE A 119 16.21 -1.75 6.53
CA PHE A 119 15.48 -0.47 6.48
C PHE A 119 14.46 -0.46 5.33
N ARG A 120 13.26 0.02 5.61
CA ARG A 120 12.17 0.05 4.63
C ARG A 120 11.74 1.48 4.36
N ILE A 121 11.41 1.73 3.10
CA ILE A 121 10.82 3.00 2.68
C ILE A 121 9.43 2.69 2.13
N GLU A 122 8.45 3.33 2.71
CA GLU A 122 7.10 3.44 2.20
C GLU A 122 6.98 4.77 1.46
N LEU A 123 6.48 4.73 0.22
CA LEU A 123 6.12 5.94 -0.52
C LEU A 123 4.60 6.05 -0.51
N CYS A 124 4.10 7.19 -0.05
CA CYS A 124 2.70 7.54 -0.14
C CYS A 124 2.45 8.24 -1.48
N PRO A 125 1.74 7.63 -2.42
CA PRO A 125 1.43 8.26 -3.70
C PRO A 125 0.26 9.26 -3.61
N CYS A 126 -0.24 9.58 -2.41
CA CYS A 126 -1.29 10.56 -2.15
C CYS A 126 -2.55 10.35 -3.01
N GLY A 127 -3.15 9.16 -2.91
CA GLY A 127 -4.39 8.82 -3.62
C GLY A 127 -4.24 8.46 -5.09
N ILE A 128 -3.01 8.45 -5.63
CA ILE A 128 -2.70 8.08 -7.01
C ILE A 128 -1.86 6.79 -7.06
N THR A 129 -1.72 6.22 -8.25
CA THR A 129 -0.83 5.07 -8.46
C THR A 129 0.61 5.56 -8.59
N PRO A 130 1.58 4.97 -7.86
CA PRO A 130 2.99 5.33 -8.01
C PRO A 130 3.47 5.03 -9.43
N THR A 131 4.38 5.86 -9.94
CA THR A 131 5.00 5.61 -11.24
C THR A 131 5.91 4.37 -11.17
N PHE A 132 6.11 3.72 -12.30
CA PHE A 132 6.96 2.53 -12.39
C PHE A 132 8.41 2.82 -11.92
N GLN A 133 8.94 4.00 -12.23
CA GLN A 133 10.29 4.41 -11.79
C GLN A 133 10.43 4.40 -10.26
N LEU A 134 9.36 4.70 -9.52
CA LEU A 134 9.37 4.70 -8.07
C LEU A 134 9.27 3.30 -7.47
N ALA A 135 8.72 2.35 -8.22
CA ALA A 135 8.55 0.97 -7.77
C ALA A 135 9.88 0.36 -7.30
N THR A 136 10.98 0.66 -7.99
CA THR A 136 12.31 0.16 -7.64
C THR A 136 12.83 0.68 -6.30
N THR A 137 12.33 1.80 -5.83
CA THR A 137 12.75 2.46 -4.58
C THR A 137 11.91 2.04 -3.39
N MET A 138 10.65 1.68 -3.63
CA MET A 138 9.73 1.30 -2.57
C MET A 138 10.12 -0.04 -1.93
N GLY A 139 10.21 -0.04 -0.61
CA GLY A 139 10.35 -1.27 0.17
C GLY A 139 9.00 -1.83 0.62
N GLN A 140 7.97 -1.00 0.58
CA GLN A 140 6.60 -1.34 0.94
C GLN A 140 5.63 -0.47 0.15
N PRO A 141 4.93 -1.03 -0.86
CA PRO A 141 3.86 -0.33 -1.55
C PRO A 141 2.69 -0.07 -0.59
N THR A 142 2.06 1.08 -0.75
CA THR A 142 0.95 1.54 0.07
C THR A 142 -0.24 1.88 -0.80
N ASP A 143 -1.41 1.40 -0.41
CA ASP A 143 -2.68 1.87 -0.90
C ASP A 143 -3.10 3.07 -0.05
N SER A 144 -2.52 4.23 -0.34
CA SER A 144 -2.73 5.45 0.41
C SER A 144 -3.93 6.24 -0.07
N ASP A 145 -4.55 6.99 0.84
CA ASP A 145 -5.74 7.80 0.58
C ASP A 145 -6.78 7.06 -0.28
N PRO A 146 -7.12 5.80 0.03
CA PRO A 146 -8.03 5.04 -0.79
C PRO A 146 -9.44 5.63 -0.68
N ARG A 147 -10.12 5.73 -1.81
CA ARG A 147 -11.58 5.89 -1.80
C ARG A 147 -12.22 4.52 -1.75
N ASP A 148 -13.32 4.37 -1.01
CA ASP A 148 -13.96 3.09 -0.71
C ASP A 148 -14.11 2.14 -1.90
N SER A 149 -14.55 2.66 -3.04
CA SER A 149 -14.70 1.86 -4.27
C SER A 149 -13.40 1.50 -4.97
N GLN A 150 -12.25 2.06 -4.54
CA GLN A 150 -10.97 1.91 -5.25
C GLN A 150 -10.03 0.91 -4.60
N VAL A 151 -10.25 0.57 -3.32
CA VAL A 151 -9.31 -0.23 -2.53
C VAL A 151 -9.02 -1.59 -3.16
N THR A 152 -10.05 -2.27 -3.62
CA THR A 152 -9.91 -3.64 -4.09
C THR A 152 -9.15 -3.74 -5.41
N TYR A 153 -9.47 -2.92 -6.40
CA TYR A 153 -8.76 -3.01 -7.68
C TYR A 153 -7.40 -2.32 -7.70
N ARG A 154 -7.17 -1.30 -6.86
CA ARG A 154 -5.83 -0.72 -6.70
C ARG A 154 -4.83 -1.76 -6.21
N THR A 155 -5.27 -2.69 -5.35
CA THR A 155 -4.43 -3.80 -4.93
C THR A 155 -3.98 -4.66 -6.11
N LYS A 156 -4.83 -4.95 -7.09
CA LYS A 156 -4.44 -5.67 -8.31
C LYS A 156 -3.31 -4.96 -9.05
N PHE A 157 -3.42 -3.63 -9.22
CA PHE A 157 -2.37 -2.82 -9.82
C PHE A 157 -1.06 -2.87 -9.03
N LEU A 158 -1.13 -2.68 -7.73
CA LEU A 158 0.06 -2.71 -6.88
C LEU A 158 0.72 -4.10 -6.90
N LYS A 159 -0.06 -5.19 -6.84
CA LYS A 159 0.46 -6.55 -6.94
C LYS A 159 1.04 -6.85 -8.33
N ALA A 160 0.46 -6.32 -9.39
CA ALA A 160 1.01 -6.44 -10.74
C ALA A 160 2.32 -5.67 -10.89
N MET A 161 2.43 -4.49 -10.30
CA MET A 161 3.61 -3.62 -10.39
C MET A 161 4.77 -4.12 -9.52
N PHE A 162 4.49 -4.52 -8.28
CA PHE A 162 5.51 -4.87 -7.27
C PHE A 162 5.73 -6.37 -7.11
N GLY A 163 4.92 -7.18 -7.77
CA GLY A 163 4.94 -8.63 -7.69
C GLY A 163 3.86 -9.21 -6.77
N PRO A 164 3.45 -10.46 -7.03
CA PRO A 164 2.32 -11.11 -6.35
C PRO A 164 2.54 -11.33 -4.85
N ARG A 165 3.77 -11.28 -4.39
CA ARG A 165 4.15 -11.44 -2.98
C ARG A 165 4.50 -10.13 -2.29
N ALA A 166 4.37 -8.99 -2.96
CA ALA A 166 4.63 -7.69 -2.34
C ALA A 166 3.67 -7.41 -1.19
N PRO A 167 4.16 -7.04 0.00
CA PRO A 167 3.30 -6.72 1.13
C PRO A 167 2.73 -5.31 0.96
N VAL A 168 1.58 -5.19 0.33
CA VAL A 168 0.87 -3.90 0.20
C VAL A 168 0.30 -3.51 1.56
N LEU A 169 0.61 -2.31 2.01
CA LEU A 169 0.00 -1.72 3.20
C LEU A 169 -1.31 -1.03 2.79
N GLN A 170 -2.40 -1.35 3.46
CA GLN A 170 -3.60 -0.56 3.37
C GLN A 170 -3.58 0.53 4.45
N GLU A 171 -3.56 1.76 4.01
CA GLU A 171 -3.61 2.91 4.89
C GLU A 171 -5.06 3.13 5.39
N TYR A 172 -5.19 3.52 6.65
CA TYR A 172 -6.46 3.86 7.30
C TYR A 172 -7.51 2.74 7.44
N ALA A 173 -7.16 1.47 7.30
CA ALA A 173 -8.09 0.41 7.66
C ALA A 173 -8.49 0.58 9.13
N GLY A 174 -9.77 0.81 9.37
CA GLY A 174 -10.29 0.96 10.73
C GLY A 174 -10.12 2.33 11.39
N SER A 175 -9.96 3.39 10.61
CA SER A 175 -10.10 4.74 11.19
C SER A 175 -11.54 4.99 11.64
N PRO A 176 -11.79 5.42 12.90
CA PRO A 176 -13.15 5.69 13.41
C PRO A 176 -13.66 7.08 13.03
N GLU A 177 -13.27 7.60 11.88
CA GLU A 177 -13.66 8.93 11.43
C GLU A 177 -15.18 9.02 11.16
N PRO A 178 -15.78 10.21 11.35
CA PRO A 178 -17.20 10.40 11.12
C PRO A 178 -17.58 10.19 9.64
N PRO A 179 -18.86 9.92 9.34
CA PRO A 179 -19.32 9.66 7.98
C PRO A 179 -19.00 10.72 6.93
N SER A 180 -18.65 11.93 7.36
CA SER A 180 -18.23 13.05 6.50
C SER A 180 -16.73 13.03 6.16
N SER A 181 -15.95 12.14 6.78
CA SER A 181 -14.51 12.06 6.53
C SER A 181 -14.23 11.46 5.15
N LYS A 182 -13.21 11.98 4.49
CA LYS A 182 -12.66 11.38 3.27
C LYS A 182 -11.88 10.08 3.54
N TYR A 183 -11.67 9.73 4.81
CA TYR A 183 -10.85 8.58 5.22
C TYR A 183 -11.69 7.34 5.45
N PRO A 184 -11.14 6.17 5.13
CA PRO A 184 -11.86 4.91 5.18
C PRO A 184 -12.23 4.49 6.60
N ARG A 185 -13.32 3.77 6.68
CA ARG A 185 -13.92 3.25 7.89
C ARG A 185 -13.36 1.88 8.27
N ILE A 186 -13.85 1.36 9.37
CA ILE A 186 -13.55 0.01 9.86
C ILE A 186 -13.93 -1.09 8.85
N GLU A 187 -14.86 -0.81 7.95
CA GLU A 187 -15.31 -1.69 6.87
C GLU A 187 -14.19 -2.05 5.88
N LEU A 188 -13.10 -1.31 5.87
CA LEU A 188 -11.95 -1.63 5.03
C LEU A 188 -11.08 -2.78 5.54
N PHE A 189 -11.25 -3.22 6.80
CA PHE A 189 -10.56 -4.43 7.26
C PHE A 189 -10.90 -5.68 6.44
N PRO A 190 -12.17 -5.99 6.14
CA PRO A 190 -12.49 -7.08 5.22
C PRO A 190 -11.78 -6.97 3.88
N ARG A 191 -11.74 -5.76 3.30
CA ARG A 191 -11.08 -5.50 2.02
C ARG A 191 -9.57 -5.75 2.10
N ALA A 192 -8.91 -5.28 3.16
CA ALA A 192 -7.49 -5.57 3.38
C ALA A 192 -7.20 -7.07 3.48
N LEU A 193 -8.00 -7.81 4.25
CA LEU A 193 -7.82 -9.24 4.41
C LEU A 193 -8.05 -9.99 3.10
N GLY A 194 -9.16 -9.73 2.43
CA GLY A 194 -9.54 -10.44 1.22
C GLY A 194 -8.68 -10.13 0.00
N THR A 195 -8.00 -8.98 -0.02
CA THR A 195 -7.04 -8.62 -1.07
C THR A 195 -5.58 -8.94 -0.72
N GLY A 196 -5.32 -9.45 0.49
CA GLY A 196 -3.96 -9.75 0.94
C GLY A 196 -3.11 -8.52 1.20
N GLN A 197 -3.71 -7.47 1.74
CA GLN A 197 -3.01 -6.31 2.23
C GLN A 197 -2.70 -6.45 3.73
N VAL A 198 -1.70 -5.68 4.19
CA VAL A 198 -1.44 -5.48 5.62
C VAL A 198 -2.33 -4.34 6.10
N PRO A 199 -3.31 -4.59 6.97
CA PRO A 199 -4.15 -3.52 7.49
C PRO A 199 -3.34 -2.60 8.41
N SER A 200 -3.59 -1.31 8.33
CA SER A 200 -3.11 -0.34 9.31
C SER A 200 -4.27 0.50 9.83
N THR A 201 -4.08 1.09 11.00
CA THR A 201 -5.08 1.98 11.60
C THR A 201 -4.40 3.24 12.14
N ILE A 202 -5.07 4.37 11.96
CA ILE A 202 -4.71 5.65 12.58
C ILE A 202 -5.81 5.98 13.58
N THR A 203 -5.79 5.32 14.72
CA THR A 203 -6.73 5.64 15.80
C THR A 203 -6.00 5.77 17.12
N ARG A 204 -6.45 6.71 17.95
CA ARG A 204 -5.97 6.85 19.33
C ARG A 204 -6.66 5.86 20.28
N THR A 205 -7.83 5.35 19.88
CA THR A 205 -8.62 4.44 20.71
C THR A 205 -8.97 3.19 19.90
N LEU A 206 -8.41 2.06 20.29
CA LEU A 206 -8.78 0.76 19.74
C LEU A 206 -10.11 0.31 20.37
N THR A 207 -11.07 -0.08 19.54
CA THR A 207 -12.33 -0.70 19.95
C THR A 207 -12.21 -2.22 19.89
N ASP A 208 -13.17 -2.94 20.50
CA ASP A 208 -13.26 -4.41 20.39
C ASP A 208 -13.35 -4.89 18.94
N THR A 209 -13.98 -4.10 18.07
CA THR A 209 -14.05 -4.39 16.64
C THR A 209 -12.66 -4.33 15.99
N HIS A 210 -11.84 -3.33 16.30
CA HIS A 210 -10.45 -3.28 15.84
C HIS A 210 -9.65 -4.50 16.35
N ALA A 211 -9.77 -4.80 17.63
CA ALA A 211 -9.08 -5.94 18.25
C ALA A 211 -9.46 -7.26 17.55
N ARG A 212 -10.75 -7.46 17.26
CA ARG A 212 -11.24 -8.64 16.53
C ARG A 212 -10.63 -8.75 15.13
N TRP A 213 -10.65 -7.67 14.33
CA TRP A 213 -10.09 -7.69 12.98
C TRP A 213 -8.57 -7.88 12.96
N ILE A 214 -7.85 -7.25 13.88
CA ILE A 214 -6.40 -7.43 14.05
C ILE A 214 -6.08 -8.86 14.46
N ALA A 215 -6.86 -9.46 15.38
CA ALA A 215 -6.69 -10.85 15.77
C ALA A 215 -6.94 -11.80 14.59
N LEU A 216 -7.97 -11.55 13.80
CA LEU A 216 -8.27 -12.32 12.60
C LEU A 216 -7.13 -12.22 11.58
N TYR A 217 -6.63 -11.02 11.31
CA TYR A 217 -5.47 -10.83 10.45
C TYR A 217 -4.26 -11.59 10.97
N ASN A 218 -3.94 -11.50 12.26
CA ASN A 218 -2.80 -12.19 12.87
C ASN A 218 -2.91 -13.71 12.80
N ARG A 219 -4.13 -14.26 12.86
CA ARG A 219 -4.39 -15.70 12.69
C ARG A 219 -4.07 -16.18 11.26
N HIS A 220 -4.49 -15.43 10.27
CA HIS A 220 -4.44 -15.85 8.86
C HIS A 220 -3.26 -15.27 8.09
N ARG A 221 -2.90 -14.01 8.34
CA ARG A 221 -1.82 -13.25 7.66
C ARG A 221 -1.83 -13.42 6.15
N PRO A 222 -2.93 -13.11 5.45
CA PRO A 222 -3.04 -13.33 4.02
C PRO A 222 -2.03 -12.51 3.21
N ALA A 223 -1.55 -11.38 3.72
CA ALA A 223 -0.51 -10.57 3.08
C ALA A 223 0.84 -11.29 2.90
N GLU A 224 1.09 -12.39 3.63
CA GLU A 224 2.28 -13.24 3.46
C GLU A 224 2.14 -14.25 2.32
N GLY A 225 0.97 -14.36 1.72
CA GLY A 225 0.68 -15.24 0.60
C GLY A 225 1.04 -14.63 -0.75
N GLU A 226 0.77 -15.41 -1.79
CA GLU A 226 0.92 -15.03 -3.18
C GLU A 226 -0.44 -14.68 -3.77
N TYR A 227 -0.58 -13.47 -4.28
CA TYR A 227 -1.78 -13.03 -4.98
C TYR A 227 -1.83 -13.64 -6.39
N LEU A 228 -2.88 -14.37 -6.72
CA LEU A 228 -2.92 -15.16 -7.96
C LEU A 228 -3.49 -14.41 -9.18
N ASN A 229 -4.12 -13.27 -8.98
CA ASN A 229 -4.71 -12.44 -10.06
C ASN A 229 -5.56 -13.23 -11.08
N LEU A 230 -6.45 -14.08 -10.57
CA LEU A 230 -7.28 -14.97 -11.39
C LEU A 230 -8.64 -14.38 -11.79
N TYR A 231 -8.95 -13.18 -11.33
CA TYR A 231 -10.22 -12.51 -11.59
C TYR A 231 -9.99 -11.20 -12.33
N ASP A 232 -10.90 -10.93 -13.27
CA ASP A 232 -10.92 -9.64 -13.96
C ASP A 232 -11.44 -8.53 -13.02
N ILE A 233 -11.05 -7.31 -13.33
CA ILE A 233 -11.68 -6.13 -12.71
C ILE A 233 -13.03 -5.94 -13.39
N ARG A 234 -14.11 -5.98 -12.61
CA ARG A 234 -15.46 -5.75 -13.09
C ARG A 234 -16.13 -4.66 -12.30
N TRP A 235 -16.59 -3.64 -12.98
CA TRP A 235 -17.22 -2.48 -12.35
C TRP A 235 -18.68 -2.70 -11.96
N GLU A 236 -19.32 -3.73 -12.51
CA GLU A 236 -20.78 -3.98 -12.37
C GLU A 236 -21.12 -5.33 -11.69
N SER A 237 -20.13 -6.04 -11.21
CA SER A 237 -20.32 -7.33 -10.56
C SER A 237 -19.40 -7.49 -9.35
N VAL A 238 -19.66 -8.51 -8.55
CA VAL A 238 -18.82 -8.86 -7.42
C VAL A 238 -17.37 -9.00 -7.85
N GLU A 239 -16.47 -8.24 -7.23
CA GLU A 239 -15.04 -8.33 -7.47
C GLU A 239 -14.43 -9.45 -6.64
N GLY A 240 -13.66 -10.33 -7.31
CA GLY A 240 -13.03 -11.48 -6.68
C GLY A 240 -11.51 -11.33 -6.59
N HIS A 241 -10.94 -11.88 -5.51
CA HIS A 241 -9.50 -11.95 -5.27
C HIS A 241 -9.14 -13.33 -4.71
N VAL A 242 -7.93 -13.80 -5.01
CA VAL A 242 -7.44 -15.04 -4.41
C VAL A 242 -5.97 -14.95 -4.04
N ILE A 243 -5.67 -15.44 -2.84
CA ILE A 243 -4.31 -15.48 -2.29
C ILE A 243 -3.99 -16.91 -1.91
N ARG A 244 -2.85 -17.43 -2.37
CA ARG A 244 -2.32 -18.73 -1.99
C ARG A 244 -1.29 -18.58 -0.89
N LYS A 245 -1.50 -19.29 0.24
CA LYS A 245 -0.54 -19.37 1.34
C LYS A 245 -0.32 -20.84 1.72
N GLY A 246 0.82 -21.36 1.33
CA GLY A 246 1.06 -22.79 1.40
C GLY A 246 0.06 -23.55 0.53
N THR A 247 -0.67 -24.50 1.13
CA THR A 247 -1.72 -25.27 0.46
C THR A 247 -3.10 -24.65 0.55
N LYS A 248 -3.25 -23.56 1.30
CA LYS A 248 -4.52 -22.89 1.54
C LYS A 248 -4.75 -21.77 0.53
N LEU A 249 -6.02 -21.55 0.19
CA LEU A 249 -6.46 -20.44 -0.67
C LEU A 249 -7.45 -19.57 0.10
N TYR A 250 -7.18 -18.26 0.09
CA TYR A 250 -8.05 -17.24 0.66
C TYR A 250 -8.74 -16.51 -0.49
N HIS A 251 -10.06 -16.56 -0.52
CA HIS A 251 -10.87 -15.86 -1.51
C HIS A 251 -11.57 -14.68 -0.83
N GLY A 252 -11.47 -13.51 -1.44
CA GLY A 252 -12.22 -12.31 -1.04
C GLY A 252 -13.17 -11.89 -2.16
N PHE A 253 -14.46 -11.77 -1.86
CA PHE A 253 -15.47 -11.25 -2.79
C PHE A 253 -16.08 -9.98 -2.19
N PHE A 254 -16.21 -8.95 -3.03
CA PHE A 254 -16.66 -7.64 -2.58
C PHE A 254 -17.74 -7.10 -3.51
N THR A 255 -18.77 -6.49 -2.92
CA THR A 255 -19.68 -5.64 -3.65
C THR A 255 -18.96 -4.37 -4.10
N GLN A 256 -19.37 -3.80 -5.22
CA GLN A 256 -18.72 -2.60 -5.75
C GLN A 256 -19.15 -1.33 -5.03
N GLN A 257 -20.37 -1.30 -4.58
CA GLN A 257 -20.88 -0.19 -3.78
C GLN A 257 -20.80 -0.57 -2.31
N PRO A 258 -20.26 0.31 -1.46
CA PRO A 258 -20.36 0.14 -0.02
C PRO A 258 -21.83 0.03 0.42
N ASP A 259 -22.07 -0.66 1.53
CA ASP A 259 -23.39 -0.82 2.13
C ASP A 259 -24.39 -1.47 1.16
N SER A 260 -23.97 -2.52 0.47
CA SER A 260 -24.79 -3.22 -0.51
C SER A 260 -24.78 -4.74 -0.33
N ASP A 261 -25.90 -5.34 -0.71
CA ASP A 261 -26.11 -6.78 -0.65
C ASP A 261 -25.81 -7.46 -2.00
N TYR A 262 -25.27 -8.65 -1.92
CA TYR A 262 -25.15 -9.55 -3.05
C TYR A 262 -25.86 -10.86 -2.78
N SER A 263 -26.58 -11.34 -3.78
CA SER A 263 -27.16 -12.69 -3.79
C SER A 263 -26.98 -13.30 -5.18
N GLY A 264 -26.25 -14.41 -5.25
CA GLY A 264 -25.92 -15.03 -6.53
C GLY A 264 -24.91 -16.16 -6.37
N THR A 265 -24.05 -16.31 -7.38
CA THR A 265 -23.00 -17.33 -7.40
C THR A 265 -21.63 -16.68 -7.46
N VAL A 266 -20.72 -17.09 -6.58
CA VAL A 266 -19.30 -16.75 -6.66
C VAL A 266 -18.51 -17.95 -7.15
N GLN A 267 -17.50 -17.70 -8.00
CA GLN A 267 -16.69 -18.76 -8.55
C GLN A 267 -15.36 -18.84 -7.80
N LEU A 268 -15.06 -19.98 -7.18
CA LEU A 268 -13.78 -20.24 -6.52
C LEU A 268 -12.77 -20.74 -7.57
N ARG A 269 -11.78 -19.92 -7.87
CA ARG A 269 -10.70 -20.19 -8.82
C ARG A 269 -9.39 -20.50 -8.10
N GLY A 270 -8.46 -21.14 -8.80
CA GLY A 270 -7.13 -21.44 -8.28
C GLY A 270 -7.04 -22.72 -7.44
N LEU A 271 -8.13 -23.44 -7.27
CA LEU A 271 -8.13 -24.76 -6.63
C LEU A 271 -7.39 -25.78 -7.50
N GLU A 272 -6.71 -26.73 -6.87
CA GLU A 272 -6.13 -27.90 -7.55
C GLU A 272 -7.18 -29.00 -7.68
N GLN A 273 -6.87 -30.06 -8.44
CA GLN A 273 -7.77 -31.20 -8.67
C GLN A 273 -7.84 -32.11 -7.42
N ARG A 274 -8.40 -31.59 -6.33
CA ARG A 274 -8.61 -32.31 -5.06
C ARG A 274 -9.78 -31.71 -4.28
N ARG A 275 -10.13 -32.34 -3.17
CA ARG A 275 -11.21 -31.88 -2.29
C ARG A 275 -10.74 -30.78 -1.35
N TYR A 276 -11.60 -29.81 -1.10
CA TYR A 276 -11.40 -28.69 -0.19
C TYR A 276 -12.58 -28.51 0.72
N ARG A 277 -12.31 -28.11 1.96
CA ARG A 277 -13.29 -27.52 2.86
C ARG A 277 -13.31 -26.02 2.67
N ILE A 278 -14.50 -25.48 2.44
CA ILE A 278 -14.73 -24.04 2.30
C ILE A 278 -15.31 -23.50 3.59
N THR A 279 -14.63 -22.56 4.20
CA THR A 279 -15.00 -21.93 5.47
C THR A 279 -15.10 -20.42 5.28
N ASP A 280 -16.16 -19.79 5.75
CA ASP A 280 -16.15 -18.35 6.02
C ASP A 280 -15.26 -18.12 7.24
N TYR A 281 -14.05 -17.59 7.01
CA TYR A 281 -13.05 -17.49 8.08
C TYR A 281 -13.24 -16.26 9.00
N VAL A 282 -14.24 -15.43 8.72
CA VAL A 282 -14.67 -14.34 9.64
C VAL A 282 -15.54 -14.89 10.75
N THR A 283 -16.39 -15.87 10.42
CA THR A 283 -17.37 -16.47 11.33
C THR A 283 -16.99 -17.89 11.78
N ASP A 284 -15.90 -18.44 11.22
CA ASP A 284 -15.45 -19.84 11.36
C ASP A 284 -16.54 -20.87 10.89
N ARG A 285 -17.49 -20.46 10.05
CA ARG A 285 -18.59 -21.31 9.56
C ARG A 285 -18.14 -22.11 8.33
N VAL A 286 -18.23 -23.42 8.40
CA VAL A 286 -18.07 -24.30 7.23
C VAL A 286 -19.29 -24.14 6.31
N LEU A 287 -19.03 -23.85 5.04
CA LEU A 287 -20.07 -23.66 4.03
C LEU A 287 -20.27 -24.90 3.18
N ALA A 288 -19.17 -25.54 2.72
CA ALA A 288 -19.24 -26.72 1.86
C ALA A 288 -17.90 -27.48 1.87
N ASP A 289 -17.95 -28.75 1.51
CA ASP A 289 -16.82 -29.54 1.03
C ASP A 289 -16.97 -29.69 -0.50
N VAL A 290 -15.99 -29.25 -1.27
CA VAL A 290 -16.05 -29.14 -2.73
C VAL A 290 -14.87 -29.83 -3.40
N ALA A 291 -15.00 -30.12 -4.72
CA ALA A 291 -13.91 -30.66 -5.54
C ALA A 291 -13.45 -29.62 -6.57
N GLY A 292 -12.14 -29.31 -6.61
CA GLY A 292 -11.54 -28.43 -7.60
C GLY A 292 -11.60 -29.00 -9.04
N PRO A 293 -11.11 -28.25 -10.05
CA PRO A 293 -10.28 -27.04 -9.92
C PRO A 293 -11.07 -25.73 -9.85
N THR A 294 -12.31 -25.69 -10.29
CA THR A 294 -13.17 -24.51 -10.27
C THR A 294 -14.53 -24.90 -9.70
N VAL A 295 -15.08 -24.08 -8.83
CA VAL A 295 -16.33 -24.36 -8.14
C VAL A 295 -17.20 -23.12 -8.13
N ASP A 296 -18.45 -23.28 -8.55
CA ASP A 296 -19.49 -22.28 -8.41
C ASP A 296 -20.20 -22.49 -7.07
N LEU A 297 -20.13 -21.49 -6.20
CA LEU A 297 -20.70 -21.52 -4.85
C LEU A 297 -21.84 -20.51 -4.72
N PRO A 298 -23.07 -20.94 -4.38
CA PRO A 298 -24.14 -20.01 -4.03
C PRO A 298 -23.73 -19.17 -2.81
N ALA A 299 -23.92 -17.86 -2.89
CA ALA A 299 -23.52 -16.93 -1.86
C ALA A 299 -24.49 -15.77 -1.71
N SER A 300 -24.71 -15.37 -0.46
CA SER A 300 -25.44 -14.16 -0.10
C SER A 300 -24.68 -13.47 1.02
N PHE A 301 -24.33 -12.21 0.82
CA PHE A 301 -23.50 -11.46 1.78
C PHE A 301 -23.72 -9.94 1.63
N HIS A 302 -23.41 -9.24 2.69
CA HIS A 302 -23.35 -7.77 2.72
C HIS A 302 -21.90 -7.33 2.63
N ASP A 303 -21.57 -6.41 1.72
CA ASP A 303 -20.26 -5.82 1.44
C ASP A 303 -19.13 -6.80 1.07
N ALA A 304 -18.90 -7.82 1.88
CA ALA A 304 -17.75 -8.71 1.73
C ALA A 304 -18.03 -10.16 2.13
N LEU A 305 -17.46 -11.09 1.38
CA LEU A 305 -17.41 -12.51 1.73
C LEU A 305 -15.96 -12.98 1.72
N LEU A 306 -15.46 -13.49 2.84
CA LEU A 306 -14.10 -13.92 3.03
C LEU A 306 -14.04 -15.43 3.28
N LEU A 307 -13.53 -16.17 2.29
CA LEU A 307 -13.51 -17.63 2.33
C LEU A 307 -12.12 -18.20 2.39
N LEU A 308 -11.96 -19.25 3.17
CA LEU A 308 -10.78 -20.07 3.24
C LEU A 308 -11.09 -21.44 2.62
N ALA A 309 -10.30 -21.84 1.62
CA ALA A 309 -10.31 -23.18 1.06
C ALA A 309 -9.09 -23.97 1.59
N GLU A 310 -9.38 -24.97 2.42
CA GLU A 310 -8.37 -25.88 2.97
C GLU A 310 -8.47 -27.25 2.32
N PRO A 311 -7.33 -27.81 1.83
CA PRO A 311 -7.34 -29.15 1.27
C PRO A 311 -7.78 -30.16 2.31
N LEU A 312 -8.69 -31.05 1.93
CA LEU A 312 -9.02 -32.22 2.74
C LEU A 312 -7.98 -33.33 2.54
N PRO A 313 -7.69 -34.14 3.58
CA PRO A 313 -6.86 -35.30 3.42
C PRO A 313 -7.39 -36.20 2.31
N GLY A 314 -6.52 -36.72 1.44
CA GLY A 314 -6.89 -37.73 0.46
C GLY A 314 -7.40 -39.02 1.16
N GLU A 315 -8.30 -39.74 0.52
CA GLU A 315 -8.92 -40.95 1.08
C GLU A 315 -7.93 -42.06 1.46
N GLY A 316 -6.62 -41.89 1.16
CA GLY A 316 -5.54 -42.81 1.52
C GLY A 316 -4.66 -42.42 2.70
N GLN A 317 -4.81 -41.18 3.27
CA GLN A 317 -4.02 -40.74 4.42
C GLN A 317 -4.88 -40.68 5.70
N ARG A 318 -5.45 -41.80 6.10
CA ARG A 318 -5.89 -41.94 7.49
C ARG A 318 -4.63 -41.95 8.34
N ARG A 319 -4.50 -41.01 9.28
CA ARG A 319 -3.47 -41.11 10.33
C ARG A 319 -3.66 -42.46 10.98
N GLU A 320 -2.64 -43.30 10.90
CA GLU A 320 -2.53 -44.41 11.85
C GLU A 320 -2.49 -43.83 13.26
N PRO A 321 -3.13 -44.48 14.22
CA PRO A 321 -3.32 -43.98 15.57
C PRO A 321 -2.03 -43.77 16.34
#